data_8dbd53cf543e69da44441af5126b787f
#
_entry.id   8dbd53cf543e69da44441af5126b787f
#
_cell.length_a   1.000
_cell.length_b   1.000
_cell.length_c   1.000
_cell.angle_alpha   90.00
_cell.angle_beta   90.00
_cell.angle_gamma   90.00
#
_symmetry.space_group_name_H-M   'P 1'
#
loop_
_entity.id
_entity.type
_entity.pdbx_description
1 polymer ?
#
loop_
_entity_poly.entity_id
_entity_poly.type
_entity_poly.pdbx_seq_one_letter_code
_entity_poly.pdbx_strand_id
1 'polypeptide(L)'
;MTSVTDHTAEPAAEHTIDIHTTAGKLAELHKRRAESLHPVGETAIEKVHAKGKLTARERIYALLDEDSFVELDALARHRSTNFGLENNRPLGDGVVTGYGTIDGRDVCIFSQDATVFGGSLGEVYGEKIVKVQELAVKTGRPLIGINDGAGARIQEGVVSLGLYSRIFRNNILASGVIPQISLIMGAAAGGHVYSPALTDFVVMVDQTSQMFITGPDVIKTVTGEDVTMEELGGGHTHMAKSGTAHYVASGEQDAFDYVRELLSYLPPNNFTDPPRYPAAVPEGPVEENLTDEDLELDTLIPDSPNQPYDMHEVVTRILDEDEFLEIQAGYAQNIIVGFGRIEGRPVGIVANQPTQFAGCLDINASEKAARFVRTCDCFNIPIVMFVDVPGFLPGTDQEYNGIIRRGAKLLYAYGEATVPKITVITRKAYGGAYCVMGSKDMGCDVNLAWPTAQIAVMGASGAVGFVYRQQLAQAAKDGEDVDALRLQLQQEYEDTLVNPYIAAERGYVDAVIPPSYTRGYVGTALRLLERKIAQQPPKKHGNIPL
;
A
#
# COMPACT_ATOMS: atom_id res chain seq x y z
N MET A 1 59.63 -62.02 11.72
CA MET A 1 60.26 -60.79 12.25
C MET A 1 60.34 -59.79 11.10
N THR A 2 59.41 -58.94 10.99
CA THR A 2 59.42 -57.78 10.07
C THR A 2 58.78 -56.64 10.85
N SER A 3 59.61 -55.64 11.14
CA SER A 3 59.24 -54.43 11.90
C SER A 3 58.31 -53.54 11.13
N VAL A 4 57.20 -53.21 11.74
CA VAL A 4 56.26 -52.13 11.29
C VAL A 4 56.91 -50.82 11.77
N THR A 5 57.28 -49.97 10.81
CA THR A 5 57.68 -48.58 11.07
C THR A 5 56.46 -47.73 11.19
N ASP A 6 56.26 -47.17 12.36
CA ASP A 6 55.27 -46.23 12.75
C ASP A 6 55.58 -44.85 12.08
N HIS A 7 54.80 -44.44 11.10
CA HIS A 7 54.86 -43.10 10.54
C HIS A 7 53.89 -42.22 11.33
N THR A 8 54.34 -41.59 12.38
CA THR A 8 53.72 -40.45 13.02
C THR A 8 53.72 -39.30 12.00
N ALA A 9 52.54 -39.01 11.42
CA ALA A 9 52.34 -37.81 10.63
C ALA A 9 52.51 -36.58 11.53
N GLU A 10 53.51 -35.77 11.25
CA GLU A 10 53.63 -34.43 11.84
C GLU A 10 52.37 -33.61 11.50
N PRO A 11 51.82 -32.81 12.46
CA PRO A 11 50.73 -31.92 12.18
C PRO A 11 51.22 -30.91 11.14
N ALA A 12 50.45 -30.77 10.03
CA ALA A 12 50.71 -29.78 8.98
C ALA A 12 50.89 -28.40 9.62
N ALA A 13 52.07 -27.81 9.47
CA ALA A 13 52.33 -26.44 9.89
C ALA A 13 51.30 -25.52 9.27
N GLU A 14 50.53 -24.78 10.08
CA GLU A 14 49.74 -23.62 9.59
C GLU A 14 50.72 -22.69 8.87
N HIS A 15 50.72 -22.73 7.55
CA HIS A 15 51.40 -21.75 6.75
C HIS A 15 50.80 -20.40 7.08
N THR A 16 51.44 -19.61 7.94
CA THR A 16 51.11 -18.20 8.17
C THR A 16 51.28 -17.48 6.84
N ILE A 17 50.17 -17.21 6.16
CA ILE A 17 50.18 -16.53 4.88
C ILE A 17 50.66 -15.11 5.13
N ASP A 18 51.78 -14.72 4.49
CA ASP A 18 52.35 -13.38 4.63
C ASP A 18 51.38 -12.33 4.00
N ILE A 19 50.78 -11.53 4.85
CA ILE A 19 49.81 -10.47 4.47
C ILE A 19 50.40 -9.36 3.58
N HIS A 20 51.74 -9.30 3.47
CA HIS A 20 52.40 -8.31 2.58
C HIS A 20 52.46 -8.79 1.13
N THR A 21 52.20 -10.05 0.84
CA THR A 21 52.08 -10.59 -0.51
C THR A 21 50.67 -10.40 -1.08
N THR A 22 50.51 -10.38 -2.41
CA THR A 22 49.18 -10.35 -3.08
C THR A 22 48.33 -11.55 -2.65
N ALA A 23 48.91 -12.74 -2.60
CA ALA A 23 48.21 -13.95 -2.15
C ALA A 23 47.71 -13.81 -0.71
N GLY A 24 48.55 -13.27 0.20
CA GLY A 24 48.18 -13.04 1.59
C GLY A 24 47.07 -11.97 1.73
N LYS A 25 47.11 -10.90 0.93
CA LYS A 25 46.05 -9.89 0.91
C LYS A 25 44.73 -10.46 0.42
N LEU A 26 44.73 -11.33 -0.59
CA LEU A 26 43.54 -12.03 -1.07
C LEU A 26 42.98 -12.99 0.00
N ALA A 27 43.84 -13.73 0.65
CA ALA A 27 43.42 -14.61 1.74
C ALA A 27 42.80 -13.83 2.92
N GLU A 28 43.36 -12.69 3.29
CA GLU A 28 42.78 -11.81 4.32
C GLU A 28 41.41 -11.26 3.89
N LEU A 29 41.25 -10.87 2.61
CA LEU A 29 39.96 -10.45 2.08
C LEU A 29 38.91 -11.56 2.18
N HIS A 30 39.26 -12.79 1.78
CA HIS A 30 38.36 -13.94 1.88
C HIS A 30 37.97 -14.24 3.32
N LYS A 31 38.91 -14.16 4.26
CA LYS A 31 38.66 -14.31 5.70
C LYS A 31 37.65 -13.25 6.19
N ARG A 32 37.86 -11.96 5.88
CA ARG A 32 36.94 -10.88 6.28
C ARG A 32 35.57 -11.02 5.66
N ARG A 33 35.49 -11.43 4.40
CA ARG A 33 34.21 -11.73 3.76
C ARG A 33 33.47 -12.87 4.44
N ALA A 34 34.15 -13.97 4.77
CA ALA A 34 33.54 -15.06 5.51
C ALA A 34 33.06 -14.62 6.90
N GLU A 35 33.86 -13.80 7.62
CA GLU A 35 33.45 -13.21 8.90
C GLU A 35 32.23 -12.33 8.77
N SER A 36 32.08 -11.55 7.67
CA SER A 36 30.94 -10.66 7.45
C SER A 36 29.62 -11.40 7.16
N LEU A 37 29.69 -12.66 6.73
CA LEU A 37 28.49 -13.48 6.52
C LEU A 37 27.87 -13.94 7.86
N HIS A 38 28.71 -14.12 8.90
CA HIS A 38 28.31 -14.63 10.21
C HIS A 38 28.91 -13.76 11.34
N PRO A 39 28.59 -12.47 11.44
CA PRO A 39 29.29 -11.50 12.30
C PRO A 39 29.16 -11.80 13.79
N VAL A 40 28.19 -12.61 14.22
CA VAL A 40 27.94 -13.01 15.62
C VAL A 40 27.97 -14.51 15.83
N GLY A 41 28.39 -15.29 14.82
CA GLY A 41 28.57 -16.72 14.86
C GLY A 41 27.30 -17.56 14.70
N GLU A 42 27.49 -18.87 14.50
CA GLU A 42 26.43 -19.84 14.16
C GLU A 42 25.32 -19.95 15.21
N THR A 43 25.66 -19.89 16.49
CA THR A 43 24.67 -20.02 17.60
C THR A 43 23.57 -18.91 17.54
N ALA A 44 23.91 -17.73 17.03
CA ALA A 44 22.93 -16.68 16.89
C ALA A 44 21.94 -16.97 15.72
N ILE A 45 22.44 -17.54 14.65
CA ILE A 45 21.66 -18.00 13.50
C ILE A 45 20.70 -19.12 13.92
N GLU A 46 21.18 -20.14 14.62
CA GLU A 46 20.36 -21.23 15.16
C GLU A 46 19.18 -20.70 16.01
N LYS A 47 19.43 -19.68 16.84
CA LYS A 47 18.37 -19.04 17.64
C LYS A 47 17.32 -18.30 16.81
N VAL A 48 17.69 -17.75 15.66
CA VAL A 48 16.73 -17.13 14.72
C VAL A 48 15.88 -18.21 14.06
N HIS A 49 16.52 -19.27 13.54
CA HIS A 49 15.82 -20.39 12.91
C HIS A 49 14.91 -21.14 13.89
N ALA A 50 15.30 -21.28 15.15
CA ALA A 50 14.46 -21.90 16.19
C ALA A 50 13.15 -21.12 16.45
N LYS A 51 13.07 -19.84 16.05
CA LYS A 51 11.84 -19.02 16.08
C LYS A 51 11.05 -19.07 14.78
N GLY A 52 11.45 -19.92 13.82
CA GLY A 52 10.81 -20.00 12.50
C GLY A 52 11.08 -18.78 11.60
N LYS A 53 12.14 -18.01 11.88
CA LYS A 53 12.50 -16.80 11.13
C LYS A 53 13.76 -17.03 10.29
N LEU A 54 13.89 -16.29 9.21
CA LEU A 54 15.12 -16.17 8.43
C LEU A 54 16.03 -15.08 9.03
N THR A 55 17.35 -15.22 8.80
CA THR A 55 18.32 -14.16 9.11
C THR A 55 18.15 -12.97 8.14
N ALA A 56 18.71 -11.81 8.50
CA ALA A 56 18.68 -10.63 7.65
C ALA A 56 19.20 -10.89 6.22
N ARG A 57 20.24 -11.69 6.09
CA ARG A 57 20.84 -12.05 4.81
C ARG A 57 20.00 -13.05 4.02
N GLU A 58 19.49 -14.09 4.68
CA GLU A 58 18.61 -15.08 4.06
C GLU A 58 17.33 -14.45 3.52
N ARG A 59 16.77 -13.44 4.21
CA ARG A 59 15.62 -12.66 3.73
C ARG A 59 15.91 -11.93 2.42
N ILE A 60 17.11 -11.37 2.27
CA ILE A 60 17.53 -10.73 1.01
C ILE A 60 17.61 -11.78 -0.10
N TYR A 61 18.24 -12.93 0.16
CA TYR A 61 18.37 -13.99 -0.84
C TYR A 61 17.02 -14.63 -1.22
N ALA A 62 16.07 -14.70 -0.28
CA ALA A 62 14.74 -15.23 -0.55
C ALA A 62 13.89 -14.25 -1.38
N LEU A 63 14.10 -12.95 -1.21
CA LEU A 63 13.33 -11.92 -1.94
C LEU A 63 13.91 -11.61 -3.32
N LEU A 64 15.22 -11.53 -3.47
CA LEU A 64 15.89 -11.18 -4.73
C LEU A 64 16.03 -12.39 -5.66
N ASP A 65 16.26 -12.12 -6.93
CA ASP A 65 16.64 -13.13 -7.91
C ASP A 65 17.96 -13.79 -7.54
N GLU A 66 18.10 -15.09 -7.83
CA GLU A 66 19.30 -15.88 -7.54
C GLU A 66 20.55 -15.17 -8.07
N ASP A 67 21.61 -15.12 -7.26
CA ASP A 67 22.91 -14.51 -7.55
C ASP A 67 22.90 -13.02 -7.96
N SER A 68 21.78 -12.32 -7.84
CA SER A 68 21.69 -10.90 -8.22
C SER A 68 22.18 -9.92 -7.15
N PHE A 69 22.29 -10.36 -5.89
CA PHE A 69 22.61 -9.47 -4.76
C PHE A 69 24.05 -8.98 -4.77
N VAL A 70 24.24 -7.67 -4.78
CA VAL A 70 25.53 -6.99 -4.57
C VAL A 70 25.51 -6.24 -3.26
N GLU A 71 26.25 -6.74 -2.28
CA GLU A 71 26.34 -6.13 -0.95
C GLU A 71 27.23 -4.89 -0.94
N LEU A 72 26.78 -3.85 -0.25
CA LEU A 72 27.52 -2.63 0.03
C LEU A 72 27.90 -2.58 1.52
N ASP A 73 29.12 -2.09 1.79
CA ASP A 73 29.63 -1.86 3.16
C ASP A 73 29.63 -3.09 4.10
N ALA A 74 29.80 -4.30 3.54
CA ALA A 74 29.90 -5.54 4.32
C ALA A 74 30.98 -5.50 5.41
N LEU A 75 32.06 -4.76 5.19
CA LEU A 75 33.21 -4.66 6.11
C LEU A 75 33.14 -3.44 7.04
N ALA A 76 32.05 -2.65 6.99
CA ALA A 76 31.88 -1.52 7.88
C ALA A 76 31.65 -1.95 9.33
N ARG A 77 32.15 -1.17 10.29
CA ARG A 77 32.03 -1.41 11.73
C ARG A 77 31.74 -0.12 12.45
N HIS A 78 30.96 -0.15 13.54
CA HIS A 78 30.76 1.03 14.38
C HIS A 78 32.09 1.61 14.90
N ARG A 79 32.06 2.90 15.28
CA ARG A 79 33.23 3.68 15.73
C ARG A 79 33.18 4.00 17.23
N SER A 80 32.11 3.56 17.91
CA SER A 80 31.91 3.87 19.33
C SER A 80 32.97 3.23 20.20
N THR A 81 33.47 4.01 21.17
CA THR A 81 34.37 3.58 22.23
C THR A 81 33.71 3.60 23.62
N ASN A 82 32.40 3.94 23.66
CA ASN A 82 31.65 4.05 24.90
C ASN A 82 31.26 2.65 25.44
N PHE A 83 31.21 2.51 26.75
CA PHE A 83 30.69 1.32 27.43
C PHE A 83 31.31 -0.01 26.99
N GLY A 84 32.55 0.01 26.53
CA GLY A 84 33.28 -1.20 26.10
C GLY A 84 32.95 -1.69 24.69
N LEU A 85 32.24 -0.91 23.90
CA LEU A 85 31.87 -1.26 22.52
C LEU A 85 33.10 -1.45 21.61
N GLU A 86 34.22 -0.77 21.91
CA GLU A 86 35.48 -0.93 21.19
C GLU A 86 35.97 -2.38 21.15
N ASN A 87 35.57 -3.20 22.12
CA ASN A 87 35.93 -4.60 22.21
C ASN A 87 34.97 -5.56 21.48
N ASN A 88 33.81 -5.03 21.02
CA ASN A 88 32.80 -5.80 20.32
C ASN A 88 32.35 -5.05 19.06
N ARG A 89 33.04 -5.28 17.94
CA ARG A 89 32.85 -4.57 16.67
C ARG A 89 32.53 -5.53 15.53
N PRO A 90 31.31 -6.11 15.51
CA PRO A 90 30.89 -7.00 14.44
C PRO A 90 30.91 -6.30 13.06
N LEU A 91 31.25 -7.03 12.01
CA LEU A 91 31.18 -6.55 10.63
C LEU A 91 29.74 -6.30 10.22
N GLY A 92 29.53 -5.30 9.37
CA GLY A 92 28.20 -4.92 8.90
C GLY A 92 27.36 -4.07 9.84
N ASP A 93 27.73 -3.98 11.12
CA ASP A 93 27.11 -3.17 12.19
C ASP A 93 25.59 -3.38 12.36
N GLY A 94 25.07 -4.59 12.03
CA GLY A 94 23.67 -4.95 12.28
C GLY A 94 22.70 -4.59 11.16
N VAL A 95 23.18 -4.26 9.96
CA VAL A 95 22.34 -4.11 8.77
C VAL A 95 23.07 -4.58 7.51
N VAL A 96 22.39 -5.39 6.70
CA VAL A 96 22.85 -5.80 5.38
C VAL A 96 22.25 -4.85 4.36
N THR A 97 23.08 -4.24 3.51
CA THR A 97 22.64 -3.22 2.54
C THR A 97 23.22 -3.51 1.17
N GLY A 98 22.47 -3.19 0.12
CA GLY A 98 22.93 -3.40 -1.25
C GLY A 98 21.85 -3.18 -2.30
N TYR A 99 22.02 -3.84 -3.42
CA TYR A 99 21.07 -3.84 -4.52
C TYR A 99 21.08 -5.20 -5.23
N GLY A 100 20.03 -5.46 -5.98
CA GLY A 100 19.88 -6.68 -6.78
C GLY A 100 18.67 -6.56 -7.69
N THR A 101 18.13 -7.68 -8.14
CA THR A 101 16.93 -7.69 -9.00
C THR A 101 15.80 -8.49 -8.37
N ILE A 102 14.56 -8.12 -8.74
CA ILE A 102 13.34 -8.89 -8.51
C ILE A 102 12.65 -9.00 -9.87
N ASP A 103 12.48 -10.24 -10.35
CA ASP A 103 11.94 -10.54 -11.68
C ASP A 103 12.66 -9.74 -12.79
N GLY A 104 14.00 -9.69 -12.71
CA GLY A 104 14.88 -8.96 -13.62
C GLY A 104 14.88 -7.44 -13.48
N ARG A 105 14.19 -6.86 -12.49
CA ARG A 105 14.08 -5.42 -12.26
C ARG A 105 14.95 -4.98 -11.08
N ASP A 106 15.81 -3.97 -11.32
CA ASP A 106 16.71 -3.46 -10.29
C ASP A 106 15.97 -2.87 -9.08
N VAL A 107 16.41 -3.22 -7.88
CA VAL A 107 15.94 -2.66 -6.61
C VAL A 107 17.11 -2.37 -5.68
N CYS A 108 16.97 -1.38 -4.82
CA CYS A 108 17.84 -1.15 -3.67
C CYS A 108 17.20 -1.74 -2.42
N ILE A 109 18.03 -2.33 -1.55
CA ILE A 109 17.52 -3.08 -0.40
C ILE A 109 18.41 -2.90 0.83
N PHE A 110 17.78 -2.88 2.00
CA PHE A 110 18.44 -3.10 3.27
C PHE A 110 17.65 -4.10 4.13
N SER A 111 18.35 -4.87 4.96
CA SER A 111 17.74 -5.80 5.91
C SER A 111 18.42 -5.66 7.26
N GLN A 112 17.65 -5.35 8.28
CA GLN A 112 18.09 -5.17 9.66
C GLN A 112 18.35 -6.52 10.31
N ASP A 113 19.45 -6.63 11.05
CA ASP A 113 19.89 -7.85 11.71
C ASP A 113 19.72 -7.73 13.23
N ALA A 114 18.64 -8.31 13.74
CA ALA A 114 18.35 -8.34 15.17
C ALA A 114 19.38 -9.15 16.01
N THR A 115 20.24 -9.94 15.40
CA THR A 115 21.29 -10.70 16.10
C THR A 115 22.44 -9.79 16.54
N VAL A 116 22.62 -8.63 15.90
CA VAL A 116 23.65 -7.64 16.22
C VAL A 116 23.04 -6.51 17.04
N PHE A 117 23.41 -6.41 18.31
CA PHE A 117 22.93 -5.41 19.26
C PHE A 117 21.39 -5.29 19.32
N GLY A 118 20.68 -6.42 19.14
CA GLY A 118 19.20 -6.44 19.09
C GLY A 118 18.61 -5.65 17.92
N GLY A 119 19.36 -5.41 16.85
CA GLY A 119 18.93 -4.60 15.71
C GLY A 119 18.86 -3.11 16.01
N SER A 120 19.48 -2.64 17.10
CA SER A 120 19.46 -1.22 17.46
C SER A 120 20.31 -0.38 16.51
N LEU A 121 19.75 0.78 16.10
CA LEU A 121 20.39 1.68 15.13
C LEU A 121 21.50 2.48 15.79
N GLY A 122 22.74 2.26 15.32
CA GLY A 122 23.92 3.05 15.63
C GLY A 122 24.32 3.97 14.47
N GLU A 123 25.46 4.65 14.60
CA GLU A 123 25.98 5.59 13.60
C GLU A 123 26.19 4.89 12.24
N VAL A 124 27.04 3.88 12.18
CA VAL A 124 27.42 3.22 10.92
C VAL A 124 26.23 2.44 10.33
N TYR A 125 25.44 1.84 11.17
CA TYR A 125 24.17 1.21 10.78
C TYR A 125 23.28 2.20 10.01
N GLY A 126 23.04 3.39 10.59
CA GLY A 126 22.23 4.43 9.95
C GLY A 126 22.88 5.01 8.69
N GLU A 127 24.23 5.21 8.68
CA GLU A 127 24.96 5.67 7.49
C GLU A 127 24.80 4.69 6.31
N LYS A 128 24.82 3.39 6.55
CA LYS A 128 24.60 2.36 5.53
C LYS A 128 23.20 2.45 4.91
N ILE A 129 22.15 2.61 5.74
CA ILE A 129 20.78 2.79 5.25
C ILE A 129 20.67 4.09 4.43
N VAL A 130 21.15 5.21 4.97
CA VAL A 130 21.16 6.50 4.26
C VAL A 130 21.82 6.38 2.88
N LYS A 131 22.96 5.69 2.81
CA LYS A 131 23.69 5.48 1.54
C LYS A 131 22.85 4.72 0.51
N VAL A 132 22.15 3.67 0.92
CA VAL A 132 21.28 2.89 0.03
C VAL A 132 20.03 3.70 -0.38
N GLN A 133 19.43 4.47 0.53
CA GLN A 133 18.33 5.38 0.19
C GLN A 133 18.77 6.42 -0.85
N GLU A 134 19.92 7.05 -0.65
CA GLU A 134 20.47 8.01 -1.62
C GLU A 134 20.79 7.36 -2.97
N LEU A 135 21.29 6.12 -2.97
CA LEU A 135 21.55 5.35 -4.19
C LEU A 135 20.24 5.08 -4.94
N ALA A 136 19.20 4.63 -4.24
CA ALA A 136 17.89 4.37 -4.81
C ALA A 136 17.30 5.61 -5.51
N VAL A 137 17.34 6.76 -4.85
CA VAL A 137 16.86 8.03 -5.44
C VAL A 137 17.70 8.46 -6.64
N LYS A 138 19.05 8.38 -6.53
CA LYS A 138 19.97 8.77 -7.62
C LYS A 138 19.81 7.90 -8.86
N THR A 139 19.46 6.63 -8.69
CA THR A 139 19.31 5.67 -9.79
C THR A 139 17.86 5.49 -10.24
N GLY A 140 16.90 6.08 -9.52
CA GLY A 140 15.47 5.93 -9.79
C GLY A 140 15.00 4.48 -9.67
N ARG A 141 15.39 3.79 -8.58
CA ARG A 141 15.05 2.38 -8.32
C ARG A 141 14.20 2.25 -7.06
N PRO A 142 13.26 1.29 -6.99
CA PRO A 142 12.52 1.01 -5.78
C PRO A 142 13.43 0.74 -4.59
N LEU A 143 13.01 1.16 -3.41
CA LEU A 143 13.69 0.90 -2.14
C LEU A 143 12.87 -0.07 -1.30
N ILE A 144 13.50 -1.17 -0.89
CA ILE A 144 12.88 -2.16 -0.01
C ILE A 144 13.64 -2.17 1.32
N GLY A 145 12.92 -1.97 2.41
CA GLY A 145 13.44 -2.04 3.77
C GLY A 145 12.87 -3.23 4.53
N ILE A 146 13.71 -4.18 4.95
CA ILE A 146 13.33 -5.27 5.84
C ILE A 146 13.69 -4.87 7.26
N ASN A 147 12.66 -4.69 8.10
CA ASN A 147 12.77 -4.10 9.42
C ASN A 147 12.63 -5.18 10.51
N ASP A 148 13.64 -5.29 11.37
CA ASP A 148 13.69 -6.17 12.55
C ASP A 148 14.65 -5.56 13.57
N GLY A 149 14.21 -4.57 14.34
CA GLY A 149 15.11 -3.80 15.21
C GLY A 149 14.45 -3.08 16.38
N ALA A 150 15.25 -2.86 17.41
CA ALA A 150 14.83 -2.43 18.74
C ALA A 150 15.04 -0.94 19.06
N GLY A 151 14.98 -0.03 18.06
CA GLY A 151 15.12 1.40 18.32
C GLY A 151 16.56 1.90 18.28
N ALA A 152 16.84 3.02 18.95
CA ALA A 152 18.16 3.65 18.97
C ALA A 152 19.16 2.87 19.82
N ARG A 153 20.40 2.74 19.36
CA ARG A 153 21.52 2.18 20.15
C ARG A 153 21.91 3.18 21.23
N ILE A 154 21.45 2.94 22.46
CA ILE A 154 21.58 3.87 23.59
C ILE A 154 23.05 4.23 23.88
N GLN A 155 23.95 3.26 23.72
CA GLN A 155 25.38 3.44 23.97
C GLN A 155 26.05 4.48 23.05
N GLU A 156 25.45 4.76 21.88
CA GLU A 156 25.94 5.77 20.95
C GLU A 156 25.27 7.14 21.14
N GLY A 157 24.28 7.23 22.02
CA GLY A 157 23.65 8.49 22.41
C GLY A 157 22.96 9.22 21.26
N VAL A 158 23.09 10.55 21.22
CA VAL A 158 22.39 11.42 20.28
C VAL A 158 22.75 11.18 18.80
N VAL A 159 23.89 10.55 18.52
CA VAL A 159 24.31 10.20 17.15
C VAL A 159 23.30 9.27 16.49
N SER A 160 22.78 8.28 17.23
CA SER A 160 21.70 7.41 16.75
C SER A 160 20.47 8.20 16.33
N LEU A 161 20.06 9.21 17.10
CA LEU A 161 18.91 10.06 16.78
C LEU A 161 19.16 10.92 15.53
N GLY A 162 20.40 11.40 15.36
CA GLY A 162 20.80 12.14 14.16
C GLY A 162 20.65 11.30 12.90
N LEU A 163 21.01 10.02 12.95
CA LEU A 163 20.85 9.10 11.83
C LEU A 163 19.38 8.78 11.53
N TYR A 164 18.52 8.60 12.55
CA TYR A 164 17.07 8.48 12.32
C TYR A 164 16.54 9.70 11.56
N SER A 165 16.91 10.91 11.98
CA SER A 165 16.48 12.13 11.29
C SER A 165 16.91 12.16 9.81
N ARG A 166 18.12 11.69 9.50
CA ARG A 166 18.58 11.57 8.11
C ARG A 166 17.79 10.53 7.32
N ILE A 167 17.51 9.36 7.90
CA ILE A 167 16.69 8.32 7.28
C ILE A 167 15.28 8.86 6.98
N PHE A 168 14.62 9.51 7.94
CA PHE A 168 13.29 10.10 7.75
C PHE A 168 13.29 11.16 6.65
N ARG A 169 14.30 12.04 6.66
CA ARG A 169 14.45 13.06 5.61
C ARG A 169 14.59 12.41 4.23
N ASN A 170 15.35 11.32 4.11
CA ASN A 170 15.52 10.63 2.85
C ASN A 170 14.23 9.90 2.40
N ASN A 171 13.46 9.30 3.32
CA ASN A 171 12.12 8.78 2.99
C ASN A 171 11.21 9.88 2.42
N ILE A 172 11.22 11.08 3.02
CA ILE A 172 10.43 12.23 2.54
C ILE A 172 10.91 12.69 1.16
N LEU A 173 12.22 12.76 0.92
CA LEU A 173 12.77 13.13 -0.38
C LEU A 173 12.50 12.10 -1.47
N ALA A 174 12.39 10.83 -1.10
CA ALA A 174 12.07 9.73 -2.00
C ALA A 174 10.56 9.58 -2.27
N SER A 175 9.71 10.16 -1.41
CA SER A 175 8.25 10.05 -1.50
C SER A 175 7.72 10.61 -2.82
N GLY A 176 6.99 9.78 -3.56
CA GLY A 176 6.48 10.12 -4.89
C GLY A 176 7.55 10.20 -5.97
N VAL A 177 8.80 9.82 -5.69
CA VAL A 177 9.90 9.75 -6.64
C VAL A 177 10.23 8.31 -7.01
N ILE A 178 10.35 7.44 -6.03
CA ILE A 178 10.55 6.00 -6.17
C ILE A 178 9.59 5.24 -5.25
N PRO A 179 9.12 4.06 -5.62
CA PRO A 179 8.38 3.19 -4.71
C PRO A 179 9.22 2.82 -3.49
N GLN A 180 8.64 2.96 -2.30
CA GLN A 180 9.25 2.60 -1.03
C GLN A 180 8.39 1.54 -0.33
N ILE A 181 8.95 0.36 -0.06
CA ILE A 181 8.25 -0.76 0.54
C ILE A 181 8.95 -1.16 1.83
N SER A 182 8.20 -1.24 2.92
CA SER A 182 8.67 -1.69 4.22
C SER A 182 8.08 -3.04 4.58
N LEU A 183 8.95 -4.02 4.82
CA LEU A 183 8.60 -5.33 5.37
C LEU A 183 8.94 -5.32 6.86
N ILE A 184 7.99 -5.58 7.71
CA ILE A 184 8.19 -5.70 9.16
C ILE A 184 8.25 -7.18 9.49
N MET A 185 9.44 -7.67 9.86
CA MET A 185 9.69 -9.09 10.10
C MET A 185 10.13 -9.41 11.53
N GLY A 186 9.95 -8.43 12.40
CA GLY A 186 10.23 -8.55 13.82
C GLY A 186 9.68 -7.35 14.56
N ALA A 187 10.21 -7.09 15.75
CA ALA A 187 9.83 -5.89 16.48
C ALA A 187 10.37 -4.64 15.79
N ALA A 188 9.50 -3.64 15.62
CA ALA A 188 9.87 -2.29 15.24
C ALA A 188 9.31 -1.33 16.28
N ALA A 189 10.20 -0.77 17.12
CA ALA A 189 9.80 0.04 18.27
C ALA A 189 10.43 1.43 18.23
N GLY A 190 9.72 2.44 18.76
CA GLY A 190 10.21 3.80 18.87
C GLY A 190 10.54 4.42 17.52
N GLY A 191 11.78 4.88 17.33
CA GLY A 191 12.23 5.49 16.07
C GLY A 191 12.12 4.59 14.84
N HIS A 192 12.13 3.27 15.01
CA HIS A 192 12.01 2.31 13.90
C HIS A 192 10.64 2.31 13.19
N VAL A 193 9.57 2.80 13.82
CA VAL A 193 8.23 2.81 13.21
C VAL A 193 7.99 3.98 12.26
N TYR A 194 8.70 5.09 12.44
CA TYR A 194 8.45 6.29 11.63
C TYR A 194 8.94 6.16 10.19
N SER A 195 10.10 5.52 9.97
CA SER A 195 10.59 5.27 8.61
C SER A 195 9.60 4.42 7.81
N PRO A 196 9.13 3.25 8.27
CA PRO A 196 8.07 2.50 7.60
C PRO A 196 6.78 3.31 7.37
N ALA A 197 6.34 4.10 8.35
CA ALA A 197 5.14 4.93 8.21
C ALA A 197 5.26 6.02 7.12
N LEU A 198 6.48 6.41 6.75
CA LEU A 198 6.77 7.35 5.66
C LEU A 198 6.90 6.68 4.29
N THR A 199 6.92 5.35 4.22
CA THR A 199 6.99 4.60 2.96
C THR A 199 5.60 4.42 2.32
N ASP A 200 5.55 3.96 1.08
CA ASP A 200 4.30 3.82 0.34
C ASP A 200 3.50 2.60 0.78
N PHE A 201 4.18 1.49 1.10
CA PHE A 201 3.55 0.24 1.51
C PHE A 201 4.26 -0.36 2.73
N VAL A 202 3.46 -0.86 3.67
CA VAL A 202 3.91 -1.56 4.87
C VAL A 202 3.31 -2.95 4.88
N VAL A 203 4.18 -3.96 4.84
CA VAL A 203 3.81 -5.39 4.91
C VAL A 203 4.27 -5.92 6.27
N MET A 204 3.36 -6.56 7.00
CA MET A 204 3.66 -7.17 8.30
C MET A 204 3.50 -8.69 8.22
N VAL A 205 4.28 -9.42 9.01
CA VAL A 205 4.15 -10.88 9.14
C VAL A 205 3.38 -11.20 10.41
N ASP A 206 2.33 -12.01 10.29
CA ASP A 206 1.48 -12.38 11.43
C ASP A 206 2.28 -13.00 12.57
N GLN A 207 1.91 -12.72 13.81
CA GLN A 207 2.50 -13.20 15.06
C GLN A 207 3.98 -12.88 15.30
N THR A 208 4.75 -12.57 14.27
CA THR A 208 6.20 -12.36 14.37
C THR A 208 6.62 -10.90 14.27
N SER A 209 5.77 -10.04 13.76
CA SER A 209 6.04 -8.61 13.59
C SER A 209 5.16 -7.74 14.47
N GLN A 210 5.76 -6.75 15.12
CA GLN A 210 5.03 -5.76 15.91
C GLN A 210 5.57 -4.35 15.63
N MET A 211 4.68 -3.38 15.57
CA MET A 211 5.00 -1.96 15.46
C MET A 211 4.32 -1.18 16.60
N PHE A 212 5.10 -0.40 17.36
CA PHE A 212 4.56 0.52 18.38
C PHE A 212 5.59 1.60 18.72
N ILE A 213 5.09 2.76 19.13
CA ILE A 213 5.97 3.87 19.58
C ILE A 213 6.59 3.51 20.93
N THR A 214 5.76 3.04 21.85
CA THR A 214 6.18 2.59 23.19
C THR A 214 5.59 1.23 23.49
N GLY A 215 6.40 0.33 24.07
CA GLY A 215 5.99 -1.02 24.36
C GLY A 215 5.01 -1.14 25.54
N PRO A 216 4.40 -2.33 25.72
CA PRO A 216 3.38 -2.60 26.74
C PRO A 216 3.78 -2.20 28.16
N ASP A 217 5.02 -2.46 28.58
CA ASP A 217 5.53 -2.16 29.93
C ASP A 217 5.47 -0.65 30.25
N VAL A 218 5.82 0.18 29.28
CA VAL A 218 5.75 1.65 29.44
C VAL A 218 4.29 2.12 29.49
N ILE A 219 3.42 1.57 28.64
CA ILE A 219 1.99 1.87 28.63
C ILE A 219 1.39 1.52 30.00
N LYS A 220 1.65 0.31 30.49
CA LYS A 220 1.19 -0.13 31.80
C LYS A 220 1.63 0.79 32.94
N THR A 221 2.88 1.26 32.87
CA THR A 221 3.43 2.17 33.89
C THR A 221 2.80 3.56 33.84
N VAL A 222 2.50 4.10 32.65
CA VAL A 222 2.06 5.47 32.46
C VAL A 222 0.54 5.60 32.49
N THR A 223 -0.19 4.68 31.83
CA THR A 223 -1.66 4.76 31.68
C THR A 223 -2.41 3.74 32.53
N GLY A 224 -1.71 2.71 33.04
CA GLY A 224 -2.31 1.60 33.77
C GLY A 224 -2.97 0.53 32.88
N GLU A 225 -2.91 0.69 31.55
CA GLU A 225 -3.46 -0.27 30.60
C GLU A 225 -2.60 -1.53 30.53
N ASP A 226 -3.21 -2.70 30.57
CA ASP A 226 -2.54 -4.00 30.42
C ASP A 226 -2.85 -4.56 29.03
N VAL A 227 -1.84 -4.65 28.18
CA VAL A 227 -1.98 -5.03 26.76
C VAL A 227 -0.75 -5.87 26.35
N THR A 228 -0.97 -6.89 25.54
CA THR A 228 0.12 -7.68 24.96
C THR A 228 0.78 -6.95 23.79
N MET A 229 1.98 -7.37 23.40
CA MET A 229 2.67 -6.82 22.21
C MET A 229 1.84 -7.02 20.94
N GLU A 230 1.19 -8.15 20.79
CA GLU A 230 0.37 -8.48 19.61
C GLU A 230 -0.92 -7.65 19.58
N GLU A 231 -1.62 -7.51 20.70
CA GLU A 231 -2.81 -6.68 20.80
C GLU A 231 -2.52 -5.19 20.58
N LEU A 232 -1.34 -4.72 21.00
CA LEU A 232 -0.93 -3.32 20.83
C LEU A 232 -0.49 -3.01 19.41
N GLY A 233 0.35 -3.86 18.82
CA GLY A 233 1.07 -3.54 17.61
C GLY A 233 1.27 -4.69 16.64
N GLY A 234 0.52 -5.78 16.76
CA GLY A 234 0.56 -6.89 15.81
C GLY A 234 -0.02 -6.54 14.44
N GLY A 235 0.26 -7.37 13.45
CA GLY A 235 -0.15 -7.14 12.07
C GLY A 235 -1.65 -6.93 11.91
N HIS A 236 -2.48 -7.78 12.50
CA HIS A 236 -3.94 -7.66 12.43
C HIS A 236 -4.47 -6.41 13.15
N THR A 237 -3.85 -5.95 14.24
CA THR A 237 -4.20 -4.69 14.89
C THR A 237 -3.95 -3.51 13.97
N HIS A 238 -2.80 -3.49 13.31
CA HIS A 238 -2.47 -2.43 12.36
C HIS A 238 -3.27 -2.49 11.07
N MET A 239 -3.68 -3.67 10.62
CA MET A 239 -4.59 -3.79 9.50
C MET A 239 -6.01 -3.33 9.85
N ALA A 240 -6.60 -3.84 10.95
CA ALA A 240 -8.02 -3.63 11.22
C ALA A 240 -8.33 -2.29 11.92
N LYS A 241 -7.41 -1.76 12.76
CA LYS A 241 -7.68 -0.60 13.61
C LYS A 241 -6.99 0.68 13.17
N SER A 242 -5.68 0.62 12.89
CA SER A 242 -4.89 1.83 12.58
C SER A 242 -4.72 2.08 11.08
N GLY A 243 -4.93 1.06 10.23
CA GLY A 243 -4.70 1.17 8.79
C GLY A 243 -3.22 1.32 8.41
N THR A 244 -2.28 1.06 9.32
CA THR A 244 -0.84 1.19 9.05
C THR A 244 -0.35 0.05 8.18
N ALA A 245 -0.82 -1.18 8.41
CA ALA A 245 -0.45 -2.33 7.58
C ALA A 245 -1.29 -2.36 6.30
N HIS A 246 -0.63 -2.46 5.17
CA HIS A 246 -1.25 -2.62 3.85
C HIS A 246 -1.54 -4.08 3.54
N TYR A 247 -0.71 -4.98 4.04
CA TYR A 247 -0.87 -6.43 3.96
C TYR A 247 -0.33 -7.11 5.22
N VAL A 248 -1.00 -8.18 5.65
CA VAL A 248 -0.54 -9.05 6.73
C VAL A 248 -0.31 -10.43 6.15
N ALA A 249 0.96 -10.79 6.03
CA ALA A 249 1.40 -12.06 5.48
C ALA A 249 1.33 -13.18 6.53
N SER A 250 0.99 -14.38 6.11
CA SER A 250 0.96 -15.58 6.94
C SER A 250 2.35 -16.08 7.36
N GLY A 251 3.39 -15.63 6.67
CA GLY A 251 4.80 -15.96 6.91
C GLY A 251 5.73 -15.10 6.08
N GLU A 252 7.06 -15.27 6.29
CA GLU A 252 8.04 -14.44 5.57
C GLU A 252 8.01 -14.69 4.05
N GLN A 253 7.77 -15.93 3.60
CA GLN A 253 7.68 -16.23 2.16
C GLN A 253 6.45 -15.56 1.51
N ASP A 254 5.29 -15.62 2.14
CA ASP A 254 4.09 -14.93 1.68
C ASP A 254 4.31 -13.41 1.56
N ALA A 255 5.05 -12.82 2.50
CA ALA A 255 5.43 -11.41 2.42
C ALA A 255 6.34 -11.11 1.21
N PHE A 256 7.24 -12.02 0.85
CA PHE A 256 8.10 -11.86 -0.32
C PHE A 256 7.31 -12.01 -1.62
N ASP A 257 6.41 -12.97 -1.69
CA ASP A 257 5.55 -13.21 -2.85
C ASP A 257 4.64 -11.99 -3.09
N TYR A 258 4.05 -11.44 -2.02
CA TYR A 258 3.27 -10.20 -2.09
C TYR A 258 4.08 -9.01 -2.62
N VAL A 259 5.33 -8.83 -2.17
CA VAL A 259 6.20 -7.74 -2.64
C VAL A 259 6.55 -7.91 -4.12
N ARG A 260 6.82 -9.15 -4.58
CA ARG A 260 7.04 -9.44 -6.01
C ARG A 260 5.82 -9.06 -6.84
N GLU A 261 4.64 -9.49 -6.42
CA GLU A 261 3.38 -9.17 -7.08
C GLU A 261 3.13 -7.65 -7.09
N LEU A 262 3.25 -6.98 -5.94
CA LEU A 262 3.07 -5.52 -5.84
C LEU A 262 4.00 -4.76 -6.79
N LEU A 263 5.28 -5.13 -6.85
CA LEU A 263 6.24 -4.52 -7.76
C LEU A 263 5.88 -4.73 -9.24
N SER A 264 5.14 -5.79 -9.58
CA SER A 264 4.70 -6.04 -10.95
C SER A 264 3.71 -4.99 -11.47
N TYR A 265 3.05 -4.24 -10.58
CA TYR A 265 2.15 -3.13 -10.91
C TYR A 265 2.84 -1.76 -10.90
N LEU A 266 3.98 -1.62 -10.21
CA LEU A 266 4.64 -0.34 -9.99
C LEU A 266 5.77 -0.08 -10.98
N PRO A 267 5.96 1.16 -11.47
CA PRO A 267 7.15 1.53 -12.25
C PRO A 267 8.38 1.61 -11.33
N PRO A 268 9.60 1.65 -11.88
CA PRO A 268 10.79 1.86 -11.06
C PRO A 268 10.86 3.26 -10.42
N ASN A 269 10.23 4.26 -11.01
CA ASN A 269 10.20 5.65 -10.54
C ASN A 269 9.07 6.46 -11.21
N ASN A 270 8.88 7.69 -10.77
CA ASN A 270 7.82 8.59 -11.25
C ASN A 270 7.96 9.11 -12.69
N PHE A 271 9.10 8.87 -13.35
CA PHE A 271 9.32 9.25 -14.75
C PHE A 271 9.06 8.12 -15.75
N THR A 272 8.79 6.93 -15.25
CA THR A 272 8.62 5.71 -16.06
C THR A 272 7.16 5.24 -15.96
N ASP A 273 6.63 4.73 -17.06
CA ASP A 273 5.31 4.10 -17.04
C ASP A 273 5.35 2.75 -16.30
N PRO A 274 4.22 2.33 -15.70
CA PRO A 274 4.08 1.01 -15.10
C PRO A 274 4.36 -0.12 -16.11
N PRO A 275 4.84 -1.29 -15.65
CA PRO A 275 5.09 -2.45 -16.51
C PRO A 275 3.80 -2.88 -17.21
N ARG A 276 3.84 -3.08 -18.51
CA ARG A 276 2.72 -3.56 -19.30
C ARG A 276 2.94 -5.01 -19.70
N TYR A 277 1.93 -5.85 -19.47
CA TYR A 277 1.96 -7.24 -19.89
C TYR A 277 1.36 -7.40 -21.29
N PRO A 278 1.85 -8.38 -22.07
CA PRO A 278 1.21 -8.71 -23.34
C PRO A 278 -0.23 -9.12 -23.12
N ALA A 279 -1.17 -8.48 -23.80
CA ALA A 279 -2.58 -8.84 -23.77
C ALA A 279 -3.21 -8.61 -25.14
N ALA A 280 -4.24 -9.36 -25.47
CA ALA A 280 -5.03 -9.14 -26.65
C ALA A 280 -5.87 -7.86 -26.47
N VAL A 281 -5.81 -6.99 -27.48
CA VAL A 281 -6.68 -5.81 -27.54
C VAL A 281 -7.83 -6.14 -28.48
N PRO A 282 -9.10 -6.08 -28.01
CA PRO A 282 -10.26 -6.33 -28.85
C PRO A 282 -10.31 -5.37 -30.05
N GLU A 283 -10.60 -5.89 -31.23
CA GLU A 283 -10.79 -5.11 -32.43
C GLU A 283 -12.29 -4.94 -32.74
N GLY A 284 -12.68 -3.79 -33.26
CA GLY A 284 -14.07 -3.50 -33.64
C GLY A 284 -14.92 -2.93 -32.51
N PRO A 285 -16.25 -2.95 -32.67
CA PRO A 285 -17.20 -2.45 -31.69
C PRO A 285 -17.19 -3.28 -30.39
N VAL A 286 -17.49 -2.65 -29.26
CA VAL A 286 -17.54 -3.34 -27.95
C VAL A 286 -18.58 -4.47 -27.97
N GLU A 287 -19.70 -4.24 -28.61
CA GLU A 287 -20.82 -5.19 -28.73
C GLU A 287 -20.44 -6.53 -29.37
N GLU A 288 -19.43 -6.55 -30.24
CA GLU A 288 -18.96 -7.74 -30.94
C GLU A 288 -17.88 -8.51 -30.16
N ASN A 289 -17.42 -7.96 -29.04
CA ASN A 289 -16.30 -8.49 -28.24
C ASN A 289 -16.69 -8.86 -26.80
N LEU A 290 -17.97 -8.99 -26.50
CA LEU A 290 -18.45 -9.35 -25.17
C LEU A 290 -18.14 -10.80 -24.86
N THR A 291 -17.67 -11.06 -23.65
CA THR A 291 -17.48 -12.41 -23.09
C THR A 291 -18.72 -12.83 -22.28
N ASP A 292 -18.80 -14.12 -21.92
CA ASP A 292 -19.85 -14.61 -21.02
C ASP A 292 -19.77 -13.90 -19.65
N GLU A 293 -18.57 -13.63 -19.14
CA GLU A 293 -18.33 -12.89 -17.90
C GLU A 293 -18.79 -11.45 -17.98
N ASP A 294 -18.57 -10.76 -19.11
CA ASP A 294 -19.12 -9.42 -19.34
C ASP A 294 -20.65 -9.43 -19.24
N LEU A 295 -21.31 -10.42 -19.84
CA LEU A 295 -22.78 -10.54 -19.85
C LEU A 295 -23.36 -10.82 -18.45
N GLU A 296 -22.63 -11.47 -17.55
CA GLU A 296 -23.05 -11.68 -16.16
C GLU A 296 -23.26 -10.36 -15.42
N LEU A 297 -22.52 -9.29 -15.78
CA LEU A 297 -22.67 -7.98 -15.16
C LEU A 297 -24.08 -7.40 -15.33
N ASP A 298 -24.78 -7.73 -16.41
CA ASP A 298 -26.13 -7.20 -16.71
C ASP A 298 -27.19 -7.64 -15.68
N THR A 299 -26.90 -8.69 -14.91
CA THR A 299 -27.81 -9.25 -13.89
C THR A 299 -27.27 -9.17 -12.48
N LEU A 300 -26.07 -8.63 -12.28
CA LEU A 300 -25.39 -8.63 -10.99
C LEU A 300 -26.02 -7.64 -9.99
N ILE A 301 -26.47 -6.47 -10.46
CA ILE A 301 -27.07 -5.46 -9.58
C ILE A 301 -28.50 -5.85 -9.22
N PRO A 302 -28.84 -5.97 -7.91
CA PRO A 302 -30.20 -6.27 -7.48
C PRO A 302 -31.19 -5.18 -7.88
N ASP A 303 -32.42 -5.57 -8.22
CA ASP A 303 -33.52 -4.64 -8.54
C ASP A 303 -33.83 -3.68 -7.38
N SER A 304 -33.76 -4.18 -6.15
CA SER A 304 -33.98 -3.35 -4.97
C SER A 304 -32.73 -2.51 -4.64
N PRO A 305 -32.84 -1.18 -4.60
CA PRO A 305 -31.71 -0.31 -4.24
C PRO A 305 -31.22 -0.49 -2.79
N ASN A 306 -31.98 -1.19 -1.96
CA ASN A 306 -31.63 -1.47 -0.57
C ASN A 306 -30.98 -2.85 -0.38
N GLN A 307 -30.98 -3.70 -1.42
CA GLN A 307 -30.27 -4.98 -1.36
C GLN A 307 -28.79 -4.76 -1.71
N PRO A 308 -27.86 -5.11 -0.78
CA PRO A 308 -26.43 -5.02 -1.06
C PRO A 308 -25.98 -6.10 -2.05
N TYR A 309 -24.88 -5.82 -2.74
CA TYR A 309 -24.10 -6.76 -3.54
C TYR A 309 -22.62 -6.57 -3.25
N ASP A 310 -21.80 -7.55 -3.59
CA ASP A 310 -20.36 -7.46 -3.41
C ASP A 310 -19.71 -6.77 -4.62
N MET A 311 -19.11 -5.61 -4.41
CA MET A 311 -18.46 -4.86 -5.47
C MET A 311 -17.20 -5.56 -6.01
N HIS A 312 -16.60 -6.49 -5.26
CA HIS A 312 -15.48 -7.29 -5.78
C HIS A 312 -15.88 -8.08 -7.03
N GLU A 313 -17.12 -8.56 -7.09
CA GLU A 313 -17.61 -9.27 -8.27
C GLU A 313 -17.68 -8.40 -9.52
N VAL A 314 -17.94 -7.10 -9.36
CA VAL A 314 -17.86 -6.14 -10.48
C VAL A 314 -16.42 -5.90 -10.87
N VAL A 315 -15.55 -5.67 -9.87
CA VAL A 315 -14.14 -5.32 -10.10
C VAL A 315 -13.40 -6.45 -10.80
N THR A 316 -13.52 -7.68 -10.32
CA THR A 316 -12.79 -8.82 -10.88
C THR A 316 -13.19 -9.09 -12.32
N ARG A 317 -14.48 -9.09 -12.67
CA ARG A 317 -14.97 -9.34 -14.04
C ARG A 317 -14.50 -8.35 -15.10
N ILE A 318 -13.99 -7.19 -14.72
CA ILE A 318 -13.44 -6.23 -15.69
C ILE A 318 -11.92 -6.27 -15.77
N LEU A 319 -11.26 -6.95 -14.85
CA LEU A 319 -9.81 -7.11 -14.84
C LEU A 319 -9.37 -8.33 -15.67
N ASP A 320 -8.13 -8.29 -16.12
CA ASP A 320 -7.53 -9.40 -16.83
C ASP A 320 -7.37 -10.58 -15.85
N GLU A 321 -7.81 -11.80 -16.27
CA GLU A 321 -7.69 -13.04 -15.50
C GLU A 321 -8.30 -12.98 -14.09
N ASP A 322 -9.25 -12.07 -13.85
CA ASP A 322 -9.87 -11.79 -12.54
C ASP A 322 -8.86 -11.43 -11.42
N GLU A 323 -7.62 -11.09 -11.80
CA GLU A 323 -6.55 -10.80 -10.85
C GLU A 323 -6.72 -9.40 -10.23
N PHE A 324 -6.86 -9.37 -8.91
CA PHE A 324 -6.98 -8.14 -8.13
C PHE A 324 -6.13 -8.20 -6.86
N LEU A 325 -5.10 -7.36 -6.80
CA LEU A 325 -4.28 -7.16 -5.59
C LEU A 325 -4.91 -6.08 -4.71
N GLU A 326 -5.77 -6.48 -3.78
CA GLU A 326 -6.40 -5.55 -2.85
C GLU A 326 -5.40 -5.05 -1.80
N ILE A 327 -5.39 -3.75 -1.58
CA ILE A 327 -4.55 -3.07 -0.58
C ILE A 327 -5.39 -2.73 0.65
N GLN A 328 -4.90 -3.05 1.86
CA GLN A 328 -5.62 -2.81 3.12
C GLN A 328 -7.02 -3.46 3.15
N ALA A 329 -7.16 -4.68 2.67
CA ALA A 329 -8.43 -5.41 2.61
C ALA A 329 -9.17 -5.48 3.97
N GLY A 330 -8.44 -5.54 5.09
CA GLY A 330 -9.01 -5.57 6.45
C GLY A 330 -9.29 -4.21 7.08
N TYR A 331 -8.97 -3.09 6.40
CA TYR A 331 -9.18 -1.72 6.90
C TYR A 331 -10.20 -0.97 6.06
N ALA A 332 -11.11 -0.24 6.72
CA ALA A 332 -12.14 0.56 6.05
C ALA A 332 -12.78 -0.20 4.88
N GLN A 333 -13.39 -1.34 5.19
CA GLN A 333 -13.92 -2.29 4.19
C GLN A 333 -15.09 -1.73 3.37
N ASN A 334 -15.64 -0.58 3.74
CA ASN A 334 -16.64 0.18 2.96
C ASN A 334 -16.06 0.86 1.71
N ILE A 335 -14.73 0.85 1.54
CA ILE A 335 -14.02 1.25 0.32
C ILE A 335 -12.98 0.19 -0.06
N ILE A 336 -13.00 -0.23 -1.31
CA ILE A 336 -12.05 -1.16 -1.91
C ILE A 336 -11.01 -0.35 -2.64
N VAL A 337 -9.73 -0.63 -2.42
CA VAL A 337 -8.62 -0.08 -3.21
C VAL A 337 -7.63 -1.18 -3.54
N GLY A 338 -7.08 -1.18 -4.74
CA GLY A 338 -6.12 -2.21 -5.15
C GLY A 338 -5.67 -2.04 -6.59
N PHE A 339 -4.81 -2.93 -7.02
CA PHE A 339 -4.27 -2.96 -8.38
C PHE A 339 -4.81 -4.16 -9.15
N GLY A 340 -5.01 -3.95 -10.44
CA GLY A 340 -5.31 -5.00 -11.41
C GLY A 340 -4.77 -4.61 -12.78
N ARG A 341 -5.14 -5.36 -13.81
CA ARG A 341 -4.78 -5.04 -15.19
C ARG A 341 -6.00 -5.02 -16.09
N ILE A 342 -5.96 -4.13 -17.07
CA ILE A 342 -6.93 -4.11 -18.18
C ILE A 342 -6.11 -4.00 -19.47
N GLU A 343 -6.26 -4.99 -20.35
CA GLU A 343 -5.45 -5.12 -21.58
C GLU A 343 -3.94 -5.08 -21.28
N GLY A 344 -3.51 -5.79 -20.22
CA GLY A 344 -2.14 -5.87 -19.76
C GLY A 344 -1.61 -4.60 -19.10
N ARG A 345 -2.39 -3.53 -19.00
CA ARG A 345 -2.03 -2.25 -18.41
C ARG A 345 -2.42 -2.23 -16.94
N PRO A 346 -1.49 -1.96 -16.01
CA PRO A 346 -1.83 -1.73 -14.60
C PRO A 346 -2.81 -0.59 -14.43
N VAL A 347 -3.79 -0.81 -13.57
CA VAL A 347 -4.79 0.19 -13.15
C VAL A 347 -4.97 0.14 -11.64
N GLY A 348 -5.20 1.30 -11.03
CA GLY A 348 -5.66 1.38 -9.65
C GLY A 348 -7.19 1.40 -9.61
N ILE A 349 -7.77 0.57 -8.79
CA ILE A 349 -9.21 0.49 -8.56
C ILE A 349 -9.56 1.22 -7.26
N VAL A 350 -10.59 2.06 -7.28
CA VAL A 350 -11.22 2.64 -6.09
C VAL A 350 -12.71 2.43 -6.19
N ALA A 351 -13.30 1.65 -5.29
CA ALA A 351 -14.69 1.26 -5.39
C ALA A 351 -15.41 1.31 -4.04
N ASN A 352 -16.67 1.76 -4.00
CA ASN A 352 -17.50 1.66 -2.82
C ASN A 352 -17.95 0.21 -2.61
N GLN A 353 -17.99 -0.27 -1.36
CA GLN A 353 -18.46 -1.61 -1.03
C GLN A 353 -19.84 -1.57 -0.37
N PRO A 354 -20.94 -1.86 -1.12
CA PRO A 354 -22.31 -1.76 -0.59
C PRO A 354 -22.61 -2.72 0.56
N THR A 355 -21.86 -3.81 0.70
CA THR A 355 -22.04 -4.76 1.81
C THR A 355 -21.56 -4.21 3.16
N GLN A 356 -20.77 -3.12 3.12
CA GLN A 356 -20.21 -2.48 4.30
C GLN A 356 -20.73 -1.04 4.40
N PHE A 357 -21.45 -0.70 5.45
CA PHE A 357 -22.07 0.64 5.64
C PHE A 357 -22.81 1.17 4.40
N ALA A 358 -23.41 0.27 3.61
CA ALA A 358 -24.07 0.58 2.34
C ALA A 358 -23.18 1.37 1.34
N GLY A 359 -21.86 1.26 1.42
CA GLY A 359 -20.91 2.01 0.61
C GLY A 359 -20.70 3.47 1.05
N CYS A 360 -21.21 3.89 2.21
CA CYS A 360 -20.96 5.25 2.74
C CYS A 360 -19.47 5.51 2.91
N LEU A 361 -19.05 6.75 2.67
CA LEU A 361 -17.72 7.23 3.01
C LEU A 361 -17.69 7.64 4.49
N ASP A 362 -16.76 7.07 5.25
CA ASP A 362 -16.40 7.52 6.57
C ASP A 362 -14.99 8.11 6.60
N ILE A 363 -14.50 8.47 7.77
CA ILE A 363 -13.16 9.03 7.97
C ILE A 363 -12.09 8.08 7.41
N ASN A 364 -12.17 6.80 7.76
CA ASN A 364 -11.15 5.82 7.42
C ASN A 364 -11.16 5.49 5.91
N ALA A 365 -12.34 5.33 5.32
CA ALA A 365 -12.50 5.13 3.89
C ALA A 365 -11.95 6.32 3.09
N SER A 366 -12.21 7.53 3.54
CA SER A 366 -11.71 8.75 2.90
C SER A 366 -10.17 8.83 2.93
N GLU A 367 -9.54 8.48 4.04
CA GLU A 367 -8.08 8.50 4.18
C GLU A 367 -7.42 7.36 3.39
N LYS A 368 -7.97 6.14 3.46
CA LYS A 368 -7.51 4.98 2.67
C LYS A 368 -7.52 5.30 1.17
N ALA A 369 -8.66 5.73 0.66
CA ALA A 369 -8.81 6.05 -0.76
C ALA A 369 -7.93 7.24 -1.18
N ALA A 370 -7.86 8.31 -0.39
CA ALA A 370 -7.02 9.48 -0.70
C ALA A 370 -5.54 9.11 -0.80
N ARG A 371 -5.02 8.29 0.11
CA ARG A 371 -3.63 7.81 0.06
C ARG A 371 -3.39 6.97 -1.18
N PHE A 372 -4.29 6.05 -1.50
CA PHE A 372 -4.18 5.18 -2.68
C PHE A 372 -4.22 5.97 -3.99
N VAL A 373 -5.15 6.92 -4.14
CA VAL A 373 -5.22 7.81 -5.31
C VAL A 373 -3.91 8.58 -5.51
N ARG A 374 -3.33 9.11 -4.45
CA ARG A 374 -2.03 9.79 -4.51
C ARG A 374 -0.89 8.85 -4.91
N THR A 375 -0.90 7.63 -4.41
CA THR A 375 0.09 6.62 -4.79
C THR A 375 0.00 6.30 -6.29
N CYS A 376 -1.22 6.10 -6.81
CA CYS A 376 -1.43 5.90 -8.25
C CYS A 376 -0.92 7.08 -9.07
N ASP A 377 -1.24 8.31 -8.66
CA ASP A 377 -0.81 9.52 -9.37
C ASP A 377 0.71 9.70 -9.34
N CYS A 378 1.37 9.42 -8.21
CA CYS A 378 2.82 9.48 -8.11
C CYS A 378 3.53 8.51 -9.08
N PHE A 379 2.91 7.37 -9.35
CA PHE A 379 3.54 6.29 -10.12
C PHE A 379 2.86 6.03 -11.48
N ASN A 380 2.21 7.03 -12.04
CA ASN A 380 1.64 7.01 -13.40
C ASN A 380 0.63 5.88 -13.63
N ILE A 381 -0.10 5.45 -12.60
CA ILE A 381 -1.08 4.38 -12.67
C ILE A 381 -2.47 5.01 -12.91
N PRO A 382 -3.14 4.71 -14.03
CA PRO A 382 -4.52 5.14 -14.28
C PRO A 382 -5.47 4.64 -13.19
N ILE A 383 -6.52 5.43 -12.89
CA ILE A 383 -7.47 5.10 -11.83
C ILE A 383 -8.85 4.85 -12.43
N VAL A 384 -9.44 3.71 -12.08
CA VAL A 384 -10.82 3.37 -12.42
C VAL A 384 -11.65 3.34 -11.13
N MET A 385 -12.73 4.12 -11.09
CA MET A 385 -13.62 4.23 -9.95
C MET A 385 -14.94 3.52 -10.23
N PHE A 386 -15.43 2.72 -9.27
CA PHE A 386 -16.78 2.16 -9.25
C PHE A 386 -17.57 2.79 -8.12
N VAL A 387 -18.68 3.44 -8.46
CA VAL A 387 -19.43 4.30 -7.54
C VAL A 387 -20.79 3.69 -7.21
N ASP A 388 -20.96 3.36 -5.94
CA ASP A 388 -22.26 3.09 -5.30
C ASP A 388 -22.22 3.68 -3.89
N VAL A 389 -22.48 4.99 -3.77
CA VAL A 389 -22.30 5.75 -2.54
C VAL A 389 -23.53 6.57 -2.19
N PRO A 390 -24.22 6.27 -1.06
CA PRO A 390 -25.39 7.05 -0.64
C PRO A 390 -25.03 8.36 0.07
N GLY A 391 -23.75 8.56 0.45
CA GLY A 391 -23.31 9.76 1.14
C GLY A 391 -22.13 9.52 2.04
N PHE A 392 -21.79 10.53 2.83
CA PHE A 392 -20.89 10.36 3.99
C PHE A 392 -21.65 9.75 5.17
N LEU A 393 -20.96 8.92 5.96
CA LEU A 393 -21.57 8.29 7.13
C LEU A 393 -21.94 9.35 8.18
N PRO A 394 -23.22 9.49 8.56
CA PRO A 394 -23.64 10.46 9.56
C PRO A 394 -23.31 9.99 10.98
N GLY A 395 -23.19 10.93 11.89
CA GLY A 395 -23.06 10.65 13.32
C GLY A 395 -22.08 11.58 14.03
N THR A 396 -22.32 11.78 15.33
CA THR A 396 -21.47 12.66 16.16
C THR A 396 -20.03 12.16 16.25
N ASP A 397 -19.82 10.85 16.23
CA ASP A 397 -18.48 10.26 16.19
C ASP A 397 -17.71 10.71 14.94
N GLN A 398 -18.32 10.64 13.75
CA GLN A 398 -17.72 11.09 12.50
C GLN A 398 -17.45 12.61 12.52
N GLU A 399 -18.44 13.40 12.97
CA GLU A 399 -18.31 14.86 13.03
C GLU A 399 -17.18 15.30 13.99
N TYR A 400 -17.16 14.76 15.22
CA TYR A 400 -16.18 15.14 16.24
C TYR A 400 -14.76 14.64 15.92
N ASN A 401 -14.65 13.50 15.24
CA ASN A 401 -13.36 12.97 14.76
C ASN A 401 -12.91 13.59 13.41
N GLY A 402 -13.67 14.55 12.89
CA GLY A 402 -13.24 15.44 11.79
C GLY A 402 -13.48 14.89 10.39
N ILE A 403 -14.66 14.29 10.14
CA ILE A 403 -15.07 13.80 8.81
C ILE A 403 -14.93 14.89 7.74
N ILE A 404 -15.25 16.16 8.05
CA ILE A 404 -15.11 17.28 7.10
C ILE A 404 -13.67 17.43 6.64
N ARG A 405 -12.73 17.51 7.57
CA ARG A 405 -11.30 17.68 7.25
C ARG A 405 -10.71 16.45 6.58
N ARG A 406 -11.04 15.25 7.10
CA ARG A 406 -10.49 14.00 6.59
C ARG A 406 -11.15 13.58 5.28
N GLY A 407 -12.46 13.80 5.12
CA GLY A 407 -13.16 13.61 3.85
C GLY A 407 -12.66 14.54 2.74
N ALA A 408 -12.27 15.76 3.09
CA ALA A 408 -11.66 16.71 2.14
C ALA A 408 -10.32 16.22 1.57
N LYS A 409 -9.62 15.28 2.22
CA LYS A 409 -8.40 14.67 1.66
C LYS A 409 -8.69 13.92 0.37
N LEU A 410 -9.81 13.21 0.29
CA LEU A 410 -10.19 12.46 -0.90
C LEU A 410 -10.54 13.39 -2.06
N LEU A 411 -11.31 14.46 -1.80
CA LEU A 411 -11.54 15.54 -2.78
C LEU A 411 -10.21 16.10 -3.31
N TYR A 412 -9.32 16.41 -2.39
CA TYR A 412 -8.01 16.96 -2.75
C TYR A 412 -7.20 15.99 -3.62
N ALA A 413 -7.15 14.71 -3.25
CA ALA A 413 -6.41 13.70 -3.98
C ALA A 413 -6.91 13.56 -5.43
N TYR A 414 -8.22 13.45 -5.64
CA TYR A 414 -8.78 13.38 -6.99
C TYR A 414 -8.60 14.66 -7.80
N GLY A 415 -8.78 15.83 -7.17
CA GLY A 415 -8.60 17.12 -7.84
C GLY A 415 -7.14 17.44 -8.22
N GLU A 416 -6.17 16.86 -7.49
CA GLU A 416 -4.75 17.04 -7.76
C GLU A 416 -4.20 15.98 -8.74
N ALA A 417 -4.79 14.80 -8.80
CA ALA A 417 -4.31 13.69 -9.62
C ALA A 417 -4.34 14.01 -11.12
N THR A 418 -3.22 13.74 -11.80
CA THR A 418 -2.96 14.03 -13.21
C THR A 418 -3.08 12.81 -14.11
N VAL A 419 -3.04 11.60 -13.57
CA VAL A 419 -3.21 10.34 -14.29
C VAL A 419 -4.62 10.24 -14.92
N PRO A 420 -4.81 9.36 -15.93
CA PRO A 420 -6.14 9.03 -16.43
C PRO A 420 -7.08 8.61 -15.30
N LYS A 421 -8.29 9.17 -15.30
CA LYS A 421 -9.33 8.88 -14.32
C LYS A 421 -10.63 8.53 -15.05
N ILE A 422 -11.17 7.36 -14.78
CA ILE A 422 -12.39 6.84 -15.38
C ILE A 422 -13.35 6.46 -14.28
N THR A 423 -14.57 6.99 -14.30
CA THR A 423 -15.61 6.68 -13.32
C THR A 423 -16.73 5.88 -13.96
N VAL A 424 -17.17 4.83 -13.28
CA VAL A 424 -18.34 4.03 -13.61
C VAL A 424 -19.31 4.10 -12.44
N ILE A 425 -20.47 4.74 -12.65
CA ILE A 425 -21.51 4.83 -11.64
C ILE A 425 -22.43 3.62 -11.80
N THR A 426 -22.34 2.68 -10.86
CA THR A 426 -23.07 1.42 -10.93
C THR A 426 -24.49 1.54 -10.37
N ARG A 427 -24.66 2.30 -9.27
CA ARG A 427 -25.96 2.49 -8.64
C ARG A 427 -26.06 3.86 -7.96
N LYS A 428 -25.97 3.98 -6.64
CA LYS A 428 -26.14 5.24 -5.92
C LYS A 428 -24.96 6.19 -6.10
N ALA A 429 -25.26 7.47 -6.30
CA ALA A 429 -24.27 8.55 -6.32
C ALA A 429 -24.93 9.82 -5.80
N TYR A 430 -24.97 9.99 -4.45
CA TYR A 430 -25.76 11.04 -3.82
C TYR A 430 -24.93 12.15 -3.19
N GLY A 431 -25.38 13.37 -3.37
CA GLY A 431 -24.91 14.56 -2.68
C GLY A 431 -23.42 14.83 -2.87
N GLY A 432 -22.76 15.24 -1.77
CA GLY A 432 -21.32 15.52 -1.79
C GLY A 432 -20.45 14.30 -2.11
N ALA A 433 -20.90 13.10 -1.79
CA ALA A 433 -20.17 11.89 -2.09
C ALA A 433 -20.11 11.58 -3.59
N TYR A 434 -21.14 11.93 -4.37
CA TYR A 434 -21.07 11.95 -5.84
C TYR A 434 -19.89 12.80 -6.33
N CYS A 435 -19.74 14.02 -5.80
CA CYS A 435 -18.62 14.88 -6.19
C CYS A 435 -17.27 14.26 -5.83
N VAL A 436 -17.16 13.69 -4.61
CA VAL A 436 -15.90 13.16 -4.05
C VAL A 436 -15.41 11.95 -4.81
N MET A 437 -16.30 11.05 -5.25
CA MET A 437 -15.93 9.79 -5.90
C MET A 437 -15.57 9.94 -7.40
N GLY A 438 -14.88 11.01 -7.76
CA GLY A 438 -14.36 11.20 -9.11
C GLY A 438 -15.42 11.63 -10.12
N SER A 439 -16.25 12.64 -9.79
CA SER A 439 -17.18 13.23 -10.73
C SER A 439 -16.49 13.97 -11.88
N LYS A 440 -17.22 14.22 -12.97
CA LYS A 440 -16.73 14.93 -14.16
C LYS A 440 -16.06 16.26 -13.79
N ASP A 441 -16.73 17.07 -12.99
CA ASP A 441 -16.26 18.40 -12.62
C ASP A 441 -15.09 18.39 -11.61
N MET A 442 -14.82 17.24 -10.97
CA MET A 442 -13.60 17.03 -10.19
C MET A 442 -12.39 16.60 -11.04
N GLY A 443 -12.50 16.72 -12.36
CA GLY A 443 -11.43 16.45 -13.31
C GLY A 443 -11.29 14.98 -13.69
N CYS A 444 -12.37 14.19 -13.60
CA CYS A 444 -12.41 12.87 -14.19
C CYS A 444 -12.51 12.97 -15.73
N ASP A 445 -11.76 12.15 -16.44
CA ASP A 445 -11.66 12.25 -17.90
C ASP A 445 -12.88 11.64 -18.60
N VAL A 446 -13.33 10.47 -18.15
CA VAL A 446 -14.49 9.75 -18.68
C VAL A 446 -15.38 9.29 -17.54
N ASN A 447 -16.66 9.67 -17.61
CA ASN A 447 -17.70 9.28 -16.66
C ASN A 447 -18.77 8.46 -17.37
N LEU A 448 -18.88 7.20 -16.95
CA LEU A 448 -19.88 6.24 -17.44
C LEU A 448 -20.91 5.99 -16.35
N ALA A 449 -22.13 5.66 -16.74
CA ALA A 449 -23.15 5.22 -15.80
C ALA A 449 -23.87 3.98 -16.34
N TRP A 450 -24.27 3.09 -15.45
CA TRP A 450 -25.18 2.01 -15.78
C TRP A 450 -26.63 2.50 -15.76
N PRO A 451 -27.58 1.82 -16.42
CA PRO A 451 -29.00 2.18 -16.34
C PRO A 451 -29.56 2.15 -14.92
N THR A 452 -28.94 1.37 -14.04
CA THR A 452 -29.26 1.27 -12.60
C THR A 452 -28.76 2.45 -11.77
N ALA A 453 -28.00 3.39 -12.37
CA ALA A 453 -27.41 4.51 -11.65
C ALA A 453 -28.47 5.49 -11.15
N GLN A 454 -28.31 5.92 -9.91
CA GLN A 454 -29.17 6.89 -9.22
C GLN A 454 -28.32 8.09 -8.83
N ILE A 455 -28.39 9.16 -9.64
CA ILE A 455 -27.55 10.36 -9.46
C ILE A 455 -28.45 11.51 -9.00
N ALA A 456 -28.30 11.95 -7.74
CA ALA A 456 -29.16 12.98 -7.15
C ALA A 456 -28.49 13.71 -5.98
N VAL A 457 -29.08 14.82 -5.54
CA VAL A 457 -28.64 15.55 -4.35
C VAL A 457 -28.84 14.71 -3.08
N MET A 458 -29.92 13.91 -3.01
CA MET A 458 -30.20 12.96 -1.94
C MET A 458 -31.17 11.89 -2.42
N GLY A 459 -31.24 10.77 -1.72
CA GLY A 459 -32.22 9.71 -2.03
C GLY A 459 -33.66 10.19 -1.88
N ALA A 460 -34.58 9.60 -2.65
CA ALA A 460 -35.98 10.02 -2.73
C ALA A 460 -36.70 10.11 -1.38
N SER A 461 -36.45 9.16 -0.46
CA SER A 461 -37.08 9.16 0.87
C SER A 461 -36.76 10.42 1.69
N GLY A 462 -35.53 10.91 1.60
CA GLY A 462 -35.12 12.17 2.24
C GLY A 462 -35.65 13.40 1.49
N ALA A 463 -35.55 13.38 0.16
CA ALA A 463 -35.95 14.48 -0.71
C ALA A 463 -37.44 14.82 -0.57
N VAL A 464 -38.31 13.80 -0.56
CA VAL A 464 -39.77 13.97 -0.44
C VAL A 464 -40.15 14.63 0.90
N GLY A 465 -39.53 14.24 1.99
CA GLY A 465 -39.77 14.87 3.29
C GLY A 465 -39.41 16.36 3.33
N PHE A 466 -38.49 16.79 2.47
CA PHE A 466 -38.06 18.18 2.38
C PHE A 466 -38.88 18.99 1.33
N VAL A 467 -38.94 18.47 0.11
CA VAL A 467 -39.57 19.16 -1.05
C VAL A 467 -41.08 19.23 -0.88
N TYR A 468 -41.73 18.16 -0.46
CA TYR A 468 -43.19 18.05 -0.35
C TYR A 468 -43.69 18.20 1.10
N ARG A 469 -42.88 18.79 1.99
CA ARG A 469 -43.23 18.97 3.42
C ARG A 469 -44.59 19.61 3.64
N GLN A 470 -44.94 20.64 2.85
CA GLN A 470 -46.22 21.33 3.00
C GLN A 470 -47.39 20.47 2.51
N GLN A 471 -47.23 19.74 1.41
CA GLN A 471 -48.26 18.85 0.86
C GLN A 471 -48.56 17.69 1.81
N LEU A 472 -47.52 17.06 2.39
CA LEU A 472 -47.66 15.99 3.37
C LEU A 472 -48.32 16.49 4.67
N ALA A 473 -48.00 17.72 5.10
CA ALA A 473 -48.64 18.33 6.25
C ALA A 473 -50.12 18.69 6.00
N GLN A 474 -50.49 19.06 4.78
CA GLN A 474 -51.86 19.31 4.39
C GLN A 474 -52.65 18.01 4.34
N ALA A 475 -52.17 16.97 3.67
CA ALA A 475 -52.78 15.65 3.61
C ALA A 475 -53.08 15.07 5.01
N ALA A 476 -52.16 15.25 5.97
CA ALA A 476 -52.34 14.85 7.35
C ALA A 476 -53.54 15.60 8.04
N LYS A 477 -53.74 16.91 7.72
CA LYS A 477 -54.88 17.68 8.23
C LYS A 477 -56.19 17.27 7.60
N ASP A 478 -56.14 16.89 6.34
CA ASP A 478 -57.31 16.51 5.53
C ASP A 478 -57.73 15.03 5.78
N GLY A 479 -56.95 14.30 6.60
CA GLY A 479 -57.23 12.91 6.95
C GLY A 479 -56.91 11.91 5.88
N GLU A 480 -56.06 12.29 4.91
CA GLU A 480 -55.55 11.41 3.85
C GLU A 480 -54.50 10.43 4.39
N ASP A 481 -54.29 9.34 3.64
CA ASP A 481 -53.22 8.40 3.90
C ASP A 481 -51.84 9.01 3.54
N VAL A 482 -51.18 9.59 4.54
CA VAL A 482 -49.87 10.27 4.37
C VAL A 482 -48.78 9.31 3.90
N ASP A 483 -48.83 8.05 4.34
CA ASP A 483 -47.80 7.06 3.95
C ASP A 483 -47.96 6.62 2.50
N ALA A 484 -49.21 6.43 2.04
CA ALA A 484 -49.50 6.16 0.64
C ALA A 484 -49.08 7.34 -0.26
N LEU A 485 -49.42 8.58 0.14
CA LEU A 485 -49.01 9.80 -0.58
C LEU A 485 -47.49 9.94 -0.63
N ARG A 486 -46.79 9.66 0.48
CA ARG A 486 -45.33 9.68 0.57
C ARG A 486 -44.70 8.71 -0.42
N LEU A 487 -45.18 7.47 -0.50
CA LEU A 487 -44.71 6.46 -1.42
C LEU A 487 -44.92 6.89 -2.88
N GLN A 488 -46.08 7.45 -3.19
CA GLN A 488 -46.36 7.99 -4.53
C GLN A 488 -45.37 9.11 -4.89
N LEU A 489 -45.16 10.08 -4.00
CA LEU A 489 -44.22 11.18 -4.22
C LEU A 489 -42.76 10.73 -4.32
N GLN A 490 -42.39 9.67 -3.60
CA GLN A 490 -41.07 9.07 -3.74
C GLN A 490 -40.88 8.49 -5.15
N GLN A 491 -41.84 7.71 -5.63
CA GLN A 491 -41.78 7.14 -6.96
C GLN A 491 -41.72 8.22 -8.05
N GLU A 492 -42.54 9.25 -7.93
CA GLU A 492 -42.53 10.39 -8.87
C GLU A 492 -41.17 11.13 -8.85
N TYR A 493 -40.57 11.30 -7.68
CA TYR A 493 -39.26 11.92 -7.56
C TYR A 493 -38.13 11.02 -8.13
N GLU A 494 -38.22 9.71 -7.93
CA GLU A 494 -37.27 8.74 -8.50
C GLU A 494 -37.34 8.75 -10.03
N ASP A 495 -38.54 8.63 -10.59
CA ASP A 495 -38.74 8.61 -12.03
C ASP A 495 -38.28 9.93 -12.71
N THR A 496 -38.40 11.03 -12.00
CA THR A 496 -38.10 12.36 -12.57
C THR A 496 -36.65 12.77 -12.42
N LEU A 497 -36.02 12.52 -11.26
CA LEU A 497 -34.72 13.11 -10.90
C LEU A 497 -33.63 12.12 -10.48
N VAL A 498 -34.00 10.90 -10.10
CA VAL A 498 -33.03 9.94 -9.55
C VAL A 498 -32.72 8.87 -10.61
N ASN A 499 -32.16 9.29 -11.73
CA ASN A 499 -31.79 8.43 -12.86
C ASN A 499 -30.52 8.97 -13.55
N PRO A 500 -29.83 8.18 -14.37
CA PRO A 500 -28.60 8.62 -15.03
C PRO A 500 -28.85 9.60 -16.19
N TYR A 501 -30.06 9.63 -16.74
CA TYR A 501 -30.34 10.36 -17.99
C TYR A 501 -30.32 11.87 -17.79
N ILE A 502 -30.78 12.38 -16.65
CA ILE A 502 -30.69 13.79 -16.28
C ILE A 502 -29.23 14.28 -16.22
N ALA A 503 -28.35 13.45 -15.68
CA ALA A 503 -26.91 13.75 -15.63
C ALA A 503 -26.28 13.69 -17.03
N ALA A 504 -26.68 12.72 -17.85
CA ALA A 504 -26.22 12.58 -19.24
C ALA A 504 -26.67 13.75 -20.13
N GLU A 505 -27.93 14.19 -20.04
CA GLU A 505 -28.45 15.37 -20.75
C GLU A 505 -27.66 16.65 -20.44
N ARG A 506 -27.05 16.73 -19.27
CA ARG A 506 -26.25 17.88 -18.84
C ARG A 506 -24.74 17.71 -19.07
N GLY A 507 -24.32 16.56 -19.60
CA GLY A 507 -22.89 16.24 -19.82
C GLY A 507 -22.09 15.92 -18.56
N TYR A 508 -22.75 15.59 -17.45
CA TYR A 508 -22.07 15.12 -16.24
C TYR A 508 -21.73 13.61 -16.30
N VAL A 509 -22.40 12.88 -17.19
CA VAL A 509 -22.12 11.50 -17.59
C VAL A 509 -21.91 11.50 -19.10
N ASP A 510 -20.81 10.96 -19.56
CA ASP A 510 -20.44 10.94 -20.97
C ASP A 510 -21.23 9.89 -21.76
N ALA A 511 -21.55 8.77 -21.12
CA ALA A 511 -22.40 7.72 -21.69
C ALA A 511 -23.13 6.91 -20.61
N VAL A 512 -24.37 6.53 -20.91
CA VAL A 512 -25.09 5.48 -20.17
C VAL A 512 -24.92 4.19 -20.96
N ILE A 513 -24.33 3.17 -20.35
CA ILE A 513 -23.93 1.92 -21.00
C ILE A 513 -24.52 0.70 -20.30
N PRO A 514 -24.83 -0.40 -21.02
CA PRO A 514 -25.07 -1.69 -20.37
C PRO A 514 -23.90 -2.08 -19.48
N PRO A 515 -24.13 -2.72 -18.31
CA PRO A 515 -23.05 -3.17 -17.45
C PRO A 515 -22.03 -4.05 -18.18
N SER A 516 -22.48 -4.94 -19.06
CA SER A 516 -21.64 -5.80 -19.91
C SER A 516 -20.63 -5.05 -20.79
N TYR A 517 -20.87 -3.79 -21.12
CA TYR A 517 -19.97 -2.99 -21.97
C TYR A 517 -18.81 -2.35 -21.18
N THR A 518 -18.79 -2.47 -19.87
CA THR A 518 -17.89 -1.72 -18.98
C THR A 518 -16.44 -1.96 -19.30
N ARG A 519 -15.99 -3.23 -19.40
CA ARG A 519 -14.59 -3.56 -19.72
C ARG A 519 -14.14 -2.95 -21.05
N GLY A 520 -14.95 -3.08 -22.09
CA GLY A 520 -14.65 -2.54 -23.42
C GLY A 520 -14.55 -1.03 -23.45
N TYR A 521 -15.49 -0.32 -22.79
CA TYR A 521 -15.46 1.14 -22.71
C TYR A 521 -14.29 1.66 -21.88
N VAL A 522 -14.00 1.04 -20.74
CA VAL A 522 -12.84 1.37 -19.89
C VAL A 522 -11.54 1.12 -20.64
N GLY A 523 -11.38 -0.01 -21.32
CA GLY A 523 -10.20 -0.32 -22.13
C GLY A 523 -9.97 0.71 -23.25
N THR A 524 -11.05 1.07 -23.96
CA THR A 524 -10.99 2.11 -25.01
C THR A 524 -10.61 3.48 -24.44
N ALA A 525 -11.17 3.87 -23.30
CA ALA A 525 -10.83 5.12 -22.63
C ALA A 525 -9.36 5.12 -22.15
N LEU A 526 -8.87 4.02 -21.61
CA LEU A 526 -7.46 3.89 -21.20
C LEU A 526 -6.51 4.03 -22.40
N ARG A 527 -6.84 3.46 -23.56
CA ARG A 527 -6.04 3.62 -24.78
C ARG A 527 -6.02 5.07 -25.27
N LEU A 528 -7.19 5.75 -25.26
CA LEU A 528 -7.30 7.16 -25.63
C LEU A 528 -6.45 8.05 -24.72
N LEU A 529 -6.50 7.78 -23.42
CA LEU A 529 -5.88 8.61 -22.39
C LEU A 529 -4.41 8.26 -22.11
N GLU A 530 -3.83 7.27 -22.80
CA GLU A 530 -2.46 6.78 -22.57
C GLU A 530 -1.40 7.90 -22.55
N ARG A 531 -1.60 8.94 -23.36
CA ARG A 531 -0.71 10.11 -23.44
C ARG A 531 -1.36 11.38 -22.90
N LYS A 532 -2.25 11.24 -21.92
CA LYS A 532 -2.88 12.38 -21.27
C LYS A 532 -1.81 13.33 -20.73
N ILE A 533 -1.96 14.62 -21.02
CA ILE A 533 -1.15 15.69 -20.45
C ILE A 533 -2.06 16.57 -19.61
N ALA A 534 -1.83 16.63 -18.31
CA ALA A 534 -2.51 17.53 -17.41
C ALA A 534 -1.50 18.55 -16.86
N GLN A 535 -1.76 19.82 -17.10
CA GLN A 535 -0.96 20.91 -16.54
C GLN A 535 -1.63 21.47 -15.30
N GLN A 536 -0.89 21.55 -14.22
CA GLN A 536 -1.32 22.21 -13.00
C GLN A 536 -0.55 23.53 -12.81
N PRO A 537 -1.14 24.52 -12.10
CA PRO A 537 -0.40 25.72 -11.71
C PRO A 537 0.88 25.34 -10.96
N PRO A 538 2.04 25.97 -11.24
CA PRO A 538 3.27 25.70 -10.53
C PRO A 538 3.13 26.07 -9.05
N LYS A 539 3.54 25.16 -8.18
CA LYS A 539 3.48 25.30 -6.71
C LYS A 539 4.66 24.60 -6.06
N LYS A 540 5.05 25.00 -4.86
CA LYS A 540 6.10 24.30 -4.11
C LYS A 540 5.67 22.87 -3.74
N HIS A 541 4.44 22.72 -3.32
CA HIS A 541 3.73 21.47 -3.03
C HIS A 541 2.23 21.80 -2.83
N GLY A 542 1.37 20.80 -2.85
CA GLY A 542 -0.01 20.96 -2.45
C GLY A 542 -0.14 21.19 -0.93
N ASN A 543 -1.18 21.91 -0.51
CA ASN A 543 -1.53 22.07 0.91
C ASN A 543 -2.78 21.23 1.20
N ILE A 544 -2.58 19.92 1.20
CA ILE A 544 -3.64 18.96 1.52
C ILE A 544 -4.11 19.14 2.97
N PRO A 545 -5.41 19.07 3.28
CA PRO A 545 -5.89 19.12 4.66
C PRO A 545 -5.41 17.87 5.43
N LEU A 546 -4.36 18.02 6.23
CA LEU A 546 -3.69 16.96 6.99
C LEU A 546 -4.46 16.60 8.28
#